data_f95edcd62b90a007e367e50e49d864ee
#
_entry.id   f95edcd62b90a007e367e50e49d864ee
#
_cell.length_a   1.000
_cell.length_b   1.000
_cell.length_c   1.000
_cell.angle_alpha   90.00
_cell.angle_beta   90.00
_cell.angle_gamma   90.00
#
_symmetry.space_group_name_H-M   'P 1'
#
loop_
_entity.id
_entity.type
_entity.pdbx_description
1 polymer ?
#
loop_
_entity_poly.entity_id
_entity_poly.type
_entity_poly.pdbx_seq_one_letter_code
_entity_poly.pdbx_strand_id
1 'polypeptide(L)'
;MDALAGLLDGPRARGAFLLRMVMEPPWSVRIEDRAPLCLMSMTEGEAWIVPADDAEPVLLRPGDLAIARGPEPYTVADRPGTRPRTRIGPGGVCTTLRGEPLAQSMHLGVRTWGNAPDGEASMLVGTYLLDGEISRRLLDALPALILLPGDGDGDGDGDGDGDGVGVGDGRGNPLLTLLDREIARDEPGQSVVLDRLLDLLLIDALRTWFSRPGAEAPAWYRAMGDPVVGQALRLLQNEPAHPWTVAALADRTGVSRAGLARRFTELVGEPPMAYLTGWRLAVAADLLRETDATVEAVARKVGYSQAFAFSTAFKRVRGVGPQDYRNGRDLPDRQQSLPVT
;
A
#
# COMPACT_ATOMS: atom_id res chain seq x y z
N MET A 1 13.47 -0.22 14.36
CA MET A 1 12.73 -0.01 13.09
C MET A 1 11.27 0.14 13.46
N ASP A 2 10.58 1.13 12.88
CA ASP A 2 9.17 1.41 13.11
C ASP A 2 8.30 0.35 12.40
N ALA A 3 7.08 0.08 12.86
CA ALA A 3 6.19 -0.93 12.25
C ALA A 3 5.83 -0.60 10.79
N LEU A 4 5.67 0.68 10.45
CA LEU A 4 5.51 1.11 9.06
C LEU A 4 6.79 0.83 8.26
N ALA A 5 7.97 1.08 8.82
CA ALA A 5 9.23 0.73 8.17
C ALA A 5 9.35 -0.78 7.96
N GLY A 6 8.98 -1.62 8.94
CA GLY A 6 8.97 -3.08 8.79
C GLY A 6 7.94 -3.59 7.79
N LEU A 7 6.79 -2.92 7.69
CA LEU A 7 5.74 -3.21 6.70
C LEU A 7 6.12 -2.73 5.29
N LEU A 8 6.98 -1.71 5.21
CA LEU A 8 7.45 -1.11 3.96
C LEU A 8 8.89 -1.52 3.58
N ASP A 9 9.67 -2.13 4.50
CA ASP A 9 11.00 -2.71 4.22
C ASP A 9 10.93 -3.98 3.35
N GLY A 10 9.77 -4.65 3.31
CA GLY A 10 9.50 -5.77 2.41
C GLY A 10 9.22 -5.29 0.98
N PRO A 11 8.19 -4.50 0.76
CA PRO A 11 7.88 -3.91 -0.54
C PRO A 11 8.55 -2.53 -0.65
N ARG A 12 9.77 -2.50 -1.08
CA ARG A 12 10.26 -1.33 -1.78
C ARG A 12 9.39 -1.16 -3.01
N ALA A 13 9.19 0.06 -3.48
CA ALA A 13 8.57 0.36 -4.78
C ALA A 13 9.40 -0.24 -5.96
N ARG A 14 9.86 -1.50 -5.78
CA ARG A 14 10.54 -2.27 -6.81
C ARG A 14 9.54 -2.62 -7.89
N GLY A 15 9.57 -1.84 -8.96
CA GLY A 15 8.61 -1.92 -10.03
C GLY A 15 7.38 -1.05 -9.84
N ALA A 16 7.38 -0.10 -8.90
CA ALA A 16 6.39 0.97 -8.92
C ALA A 16 6.50 1.69 -10.26
N PHE A 17 5.40 1.72 -10.98
CA PHE A 17 5.33 2.44 -12.23
C PHE A 17 4.81 3.85 -11.92
N LEU A 18 5.65 4.86 -12.08
CA LEU A 18 5.25 6.26 -11.99
C LEU A 18 5.17 6.86 -13.38
N LEU A 19 4.04 7.47 -13.71
CA LEU A 19 3.86 8.23 -14.93
C LEU A 19 3.10 9.52 -14.64
N ARG A 20 3.29 10.51 -15.54
CA ARG A 20 2.42 11.66 -15.68
C ARG A 20 1.35 11.34 -16.74
N MET A 21 0.10 11.48 -16.40
CA MET A 21 -1.02 11.39 -17.33
C MET A 21 -1.49 12.78 -17.71
N VAL A 22 -1.52 13.11 -19.02
CA VAL A 22 -1.97 14.41 -19.54
C VAL A 22 -3.14 14.18 -20.49
N MET A 23 -4.29 14.78 -20.17
CA MET A 23 -5.54 14.45 -20.85
C MET A 23 -6.33 15.70 -21.24
N GLU A 24 -6.82 15.69 -22.46
CA GLU A 24 -7.79 16.68 -23.01
C GLU A 24 -9.19 16.08 -23.00
N PRO A 25 -10.18 16.72 -22.40
CA PRO A 25 -11.58 16.27 -22.41
C PRO A 25 -12.18 16.14 -23.82
N PRO A 26 -13.09 15.17 -24.05
CA PRO A 26 -13.61 14.21 -23.07
C PRO A 26 -12.71 12.96 -22.97
N TRP A 27 -12.38 12.56 -21.76
CA TRP A 27 -11.57 11.36 -21.53
C TRP A 27 -12.10 10.50 -20.38
N SER A 28 -11.86 9.20 -20.46
CA SER A 28 -12.16 8.27 -19.41
C SER A 28 -11.32 6.99 -19.57
N VAL A 29 -10.68 6.54 -18.50
CA VAL A 29 -9.76 5.41 -18.46
C VAL A 29 -10.28 4.39 -17.45
N ARG A 30 -10.56 3.19 -17.90
CA ARG A 30 -10.94 2.06 -17.05
C ARG A 30 -9.69 1.36 -16.54
N ILE A 31 -9.52 1.25 -15.24
CA ILE A 31 -8.39 0.60 -14.59
C ILE A 31 -8.82 -0.80 -14.15
N GLU A 32 -8.15 -1.82 -14.70
CA GLU A 32 -8.35 -3.25 -14.45
C GLU A 32 -7.00 -3.97 -14.30
N ASP A 33 -5.98 -3.23 -13.89
CA ASP A 33 -4.59 -3.72 -13.80
C ASP A 33 -4.37 -4.68 -12.63
N ARG A 34 -5.33 -4.73 -11.69
CA ARG A 34 -5.27 -5.52 -10.44
C ARG A 34 -4.10 -5.13 -9.55
N ALA A 35 -3.57 -3.93 -9.71
CA ALA A 35 -2.51 -3.45 -8.84
C ALA A 35 -2.99 -3.43 -7.38
N PRO A 36 -2.19 -3.92 -6.44
CA PRO A 36 -2.54 -3.90 -5.02
C PRO A 36 -2.82 -2.51 -4.47
N LEU A 37 -2.11 -1.49 -5.00
CA LEU A 37 -2.26 -0.10 -4.59
C LEU A 37 -1.86 0.85 -5.72
N CYS A 38 -2.65 1.90 -5.89
CA CYS A 38 -2.36 3.00 -6.81
C CYS A 38 -2.49 4.35 -6.09
N LEU A 39 -1.48 5.21 -6.20
CA LEU A 39 -1.52 6.61 -5.81
C LEU A 39 -1.85 7.46 -7.03
N MET A 40 -2.75 8.42 -6.86
CA MET A 40 -3.13 9.39 -7.88
C MET A 40 -3.16 10.79 -7.27
N SER A 41 -2.51 11.76 -7.93
CA SER A 41 -2.54 13.16 -7.50
C SER A 41 -2.67 14.08 -8.69
N MET A 42 -3.66 14.96 -8.66
CA MET A 42 -3.81 16.00 -9.68
C MET A 42 -2.74 17.06 -9.51
N THR A 43 -2.11 17.45 -10.62
CA THR A 43 -1.22 18.61 -10.70
C THR A 43 -1.91 19.79 -11.37
N GLU A 44 -2.79 19.53 -12.35
CA GLU A 44 -3.57 20.53 -13.07
C GLU A 44 -4.94 19.96 -13.46
N GLY A 45 -5.95 20.83 -13.52
CA GLY A 45 -7.32 20.44 -13.86
C GLY A 45 -8.02 19.61 -12.79
N GLU A 46 -9.05 18.86 -13.16
CA GLU A 46 -9.83 18.00 -12.27
C GLU A 46 -10.03 16.61 -12.87
N ALA A 47 -10.18 15.60 -12.01
CA ALA A 47 -10.55 14.25 -12.41
C ALA A 47 -11.53 13.64 -11.41
N TRP A 48 -12.30 12.65 -11.85
CA TRP A 48 -13.22 11.89 -11.03
C TRP A 48 -12.75 10.43 -10.96
N ILE A 49 -12.69 9.89 -9.75
CA ILE A 49 -12.54 8.44 -9.53
C ILE A 49 -13.95 7.88 -9.34
N VAL A 50 -14.34 6.98 -10.25
CA VAL A 50 -15.64 6.31 -10.25
C VAL A 50 -15.42 4.85 -9.90
N PRO A 51 -15.77 4.39 -8.69
CA PRO A 51 -15.69 2.99 -8.30
C PRO A 51 -16.55 2.09 -9.20
N ALA A 52 -16.27 0.77 -9.21
CA ALA A 52 -17.04 -0.19 -10.00
C ALA A 52 -18.36 -0.60 -9.32
N ASP A 53 -18.39 -0.55 -7.99
CA ASP A 53 -19.59 -0.67 -7.19
C ASP A 53 -20.37 0.66 -7.25
N ASP A 54 -21.63 0.65 -6.83
CA ASP A 54 -22.48 1.84 -6.85
C ASP A 54 -22.07 2.92 -5.81
N ALA A 55 -20.77 2.97 -5.43
CA ALA A 55 -20.25 4.00 -4.54
C ALA A 55 -20.17 5.36 -5.25
N GLU A 56 -20.29 6.43 -4.46
CA GLU A 56 -20.24 7.78 -4.98
C GLU A 56 -18.91 8.11 -5.67
N PRO A 57 -18.93 8.74 -6.85
CA PRO A 57 -17.74 9.25 -7.49
C PRO A 57 -17.00 10.28 -6.64
N VAL A 58 -15.68 10.20 -6.61
CA VAL A 58 -14.82 11.09 -5.83
C VAL A 58 -14.10 12.07 -6.76
N LEU A 59 -14.26 13.37 -6.51
CA LEU A 59 -13.55 14.42 -7.24
C LEU A 59 -12.14 14.59 -6.70
N LEU A 60 -11.17 14.64 -7.60
CA LEU A 60 -9.78 15.00 -7.35
C LEU A 60 -9.50 16.39 -7.92
N ARG A 61 -8.95 17.27 -7.10
CA ARG A 61 -8.49 18.60 -7.46
C ARG A 61 -6.96 18.70 -7.37
N PRO A 62 -6.34 19.74 -7.94
CA PRO A 62 -4.91 19.96 -7.81
C PRO A 62 -4.45 19.97 -6.34
N GLY A 63 -3.43 19.16 -6.04
CA GLY A 63 -2.91 18.97 -4.68
C GLY A 63 -3.55 17.82 -3.90
N ASP A 64 -4.72 17.32 -4.31
CA ASP A 64 -5.33 16.14 -3.70
C ASP A 64 -4.50 14.88 -3.99
N LEU A 65 -4.46 13.97 -3.02
CA LEU A 65 -3.87 12.66 -3.15
C LEU A 65 -4.91 11.58 -2.90
N ALA A 66 -5.17 10.73 -3.89
CA ALA A 66 -6.00 9.55 -3.72
C ALA A 66 -5.16 8.28 -3.67
N ILE A 67 -5.60 7.32 -2.85
CA ILE A 67 -5.07 5.97 -2.79
C ILE A 67 -6.20 5.00 -3.14
N ALA A 68 -6.09 4.32 -4.28
CA ALA A 68 -6.99 3.24 -4.65
C ALA A 68 -6.35 1.89 -4.29
N ARG A 69 -7.10 1.07 -3.53
CA ARG A 69 -6.71 -0.30 -3.17
C ARG A 69 -7.37 -1.29 -4.12
N GLY A 70 -6.54 -2.11 -4.78
CA GLY A 70 -7.01 -3.19 -5.62
C GLY A 70 -7.47 -4.45 -4.84
N PRO A 71 -7.90 -5.48 -5.55
CA PRO A 71 -7.85 -5.65 -7.03
C PRO A 71 -9.08 -5.12 -7.78
N GLU A 72 -10.02 -4.47 -7.10
CA GLU A 72 -11.28 -4.04 -7.69
C GLU A 72 -11.06 -2.98 -8.79
N PRO A 73 -11.77 -3.08 -9.93
CA PRO A 73 -11.63 -2.12 -11.01
C PRO A 73 -12.29 -0.79 -10.65
N TYR A 74 -11.76 0.30 -11.22
CA TYR A 74 -12.34 1.64 -11.12
C TYR A 74 -12.14 2.41 -12.42
N THR A 75 -12.76 3.57 -12.54
CA THR A 75 -12.62 4.44 -13.71
C THR A 75 -12.11 5.80 -13.26
N VAL A 76 -11.17 6.38 -14.01
CA VAL A 76 -10.75 7.77 -13.85
C VAL A 76 -11.20 8.54 -15.07
N ALA A 77 -11.88 9.68 -14.88
CA ALA A 77 -12.53 10.40 -15.97
C ALA A 77 -12.58 11.91 -15.72
N ASP A 78 -12.75 12.69 -16.80
CA ASP A 78 -13.06 14.11 -16.72
C ASP A 78 -14.42 14.40 -16.02
N ARG A 79 -15.37 13.47 -16.14
CA ARG A 79 -16.72 13.54 -15.51
C ARG A 79 -17.22 12.13 -15.20
N PRO A 80 -18.03 11.95 -14.15
CA PRO A 80 -18.53 10.61 -13.77
C PRO A 80 -19.30 9.88 -14.89
N GLY A 81 -19.97 10.62 -15.79
CA GLY A 81 -20.77 10.06 -16.89
C GLY A 81 -19.98 9.78 -18.18
N THR A 82 -18.71 10.14 -18.26
CA THR A 82 -17.91 9.92 -19.46
C THR A 82 -17.61 8.44 -19.64
N ARG A 83 -18.04 7.87 -20.78
CA ARG A 83 -17.83 6.44 -21.05
C ARG A 83 -16.35 6.14 -21.28
N PRO A 84 -15.81 5.07 -20.69
CA PRO A 84 -14.44 4.65 -20.92
C PRO A 84 -14.14 4.42 -22.40
N ARG A 85 -13.02 4.93 -22.87
CA ARG A 85 -12.47 4.67 -24.21
C ARG A 85 -11.17 3.90 -24.16
N THR A 86 -10.48 3.99 -23.03
CA THR A 86 -9.20 3.38 -22.77
C THR A 86 -9.31 2.44 -21.58
N ARG A 87 -8.59 1.33 -21.64
CA ARG A 87 -8.47 0.35 -20.55
C ARG A 87 -7.01 0.10 -20.23
N ILE A 88 -6.68 0.12 -18.96
CA ILE A 88 -5.38 -0.33 -18.43
C ILE A 88 -5.61 -1.72 -17.81
N GLY A 89 -5.04 -2.73 -18.41
CA GLY A 89 -5.09 -4.13 -17.93
C GLY A 89 -3.86 -4.52 -17.13
N PRO A 90 -3.78 -5.82 -16.70
CA PRO A 90 -2.66 -6.34 -15.96
C PRO A 90 -1.31 -6.04 -16.61
N GLY A 91 -0.31 -5.67 -15.78
CA GLY A 91 1.00 -5.27 -16.25
C GLY A 91 1.05 -3.87 -16.90
N GLY A 92 0.03 -3.04 -16.73
CA GLY A 92 -0.02 -1.69 -17.28
C GLY A 92 -0.30 -1.65 -18.79
N VAL A 93 -0.84 -2.73 -19.35
CA VAL A 93 -1.14 -2.82 -20.79
C VAL A 93 -2.30 -1.89 -21.14
N CYS A 94 -2.00 -0.86 -21.94
CA CYS A 94 -2.98 0.13 -22.40
C CYS A 94 -3.62 -0.29 -23.73
N THR A 95 -4.95 -0.38 -23.76
CA THR A 95 -5.73 -0.77 -24.95
C THR A 95 -7.01 0.06 -25.10
N THR A 96 -7.58 0.05 -26.31
CA THR A 96 -9.00 0.40 -26.47
C THR A 96 -9.88 -0.66 -25.77
N LEU A 97 -11.18 -0.38 -25.60
CA LEU A 97 -12.13 -1.39 -25.07
C LEU A 97 -12.28 -2.61 -26.01
N ARG A 98 -11.85 -2.50 -27.27
CA ARG A 98 -11.82 -3.60 -28.25
C ARG A 98 -10.52 -4.41 -28.18
N GLY A 99 -9.56 -4.03 -27.31
CA GLY A 99 -8.29 -4.71 -27.16
C GLY A 99 -7.18 -4.22 -28.10
N GLU A 100 -7.38 -3.15 -28.87
CA GLU A 100 -6.36 -2.58 -29.73
C GLU A 100 -5.31 -1.84 -28.87
N PRO A 101 -3.99 -2.04 -29.08
CA PRO A 101 -2.95 -1.41 -28.27
C PRO A 101 -2.90 0.10 -28.50
N LEU A 102 -2.79 0.87 -27.43
CA LEU A 102 -2.70 2.34 -27.42
C LEU A 102 -1.33 2.86 -26.95
N ALA A 103 -0.39 1.99 -26.61
CA ALA A 103 0.87 2.38 -25.99
C ALA A 103 1.66 3.40 -26.83
N GLN A 104 1.70 3.25 -28.15
CA GLN A 104 2.41 4.18 -29.03
C GLN A 104 1.65 5.48 -29.29
N SER A 105 0.34 5.41 -29.48
CA SER A 105 -0.48 6.58 -29.81
C SER A 105 -0.69 7.54 -28.65
N MET A 106 -0.53 7.05 -27.42
CA MET A 106 -0.69 7.84 -26.19
C MET A 106 0.65 8.13 -25.50
N HIS A 107 1.79 7.81 -26.12
CA HIS A 107 3.11 8.13 -25.59
C HIS A 107 3.46 9.59 -25.90
N LEU A 108 3.59 10.43 -24.90
CA LEU A 108 3.84 11.87 -25.03
C LEU A 108 5.27 12.29 -24.66
N GLY A 109 6.09 11.36 -24.15
CA GLY A 109 7.47 11.67 -23.74
C GLY A 109 7.95 10.79 -22.59
N VAL A 110 9.03 11.23 -21.93
CA VAL A 110 9.61 10.51 -20.81
C VAL A 110 8.56 10.36 -19.70
N ARG A 111 8.18 9.11 -19.39
CA ARG A 111 7.18 8.78 -18.38
C ARG A 111 5.89 9.62 -18.48
N THR A 112 5.56 10.10 -19.68
CA THR A 112 4.36 10.91 -19.93
C THR A 112 3.47 10.20 -20.93
N TRP A 113 2.22 10.06 -20.56
CA TRP A 113 1.20 9.34 -21.29
C TRP A 113 -0.10 10.15 -21.34
N GLY A 114 -0.84 10.10 -22.44
CA GLY A 114 -2.10 10.83 -22.57
C GLY A 114 -2.58 10.97 -23.97
N ASN A 115 -3.68 11.70 -24.16
CA ASN A 115 -4.28 11.94 -25.46
C ASN A 115 -3.91 13.30 -26.09
N ALA A 116 -3.30 14.20 -25.30
CA ALA A 116 -2.82 15.50 -25.76
C ALA A 116 -1.62 15.96 -24.92
N PRO A 117 -0.57 16.52 -25.53
CA PRO A 117 0.61 16.99 -24.79
C PRO A 117 0.34 18.21 -23.89
N ASP A 118 -0.61 19.05 -24.27
CA ASP A 118 -1.02 20.27 -23.57
C ASP A 118 -2.49 20.14 -23.10
N GLY A 119 -2.88 18.97 -22.63
CA GLY A 119 -4.25 18.71 -22.16
C GLY A 119 -4.58 19.46 -20.88
N GLU A 120 -5.87 19.79 -20.68
CA GLU A 120 -6.38 20.56 -19.53
C GLU A 120 -6.19 19.86 -18.18
N ALA A 121 -6.01 18.54 -18.16
CA ALA A 121 -5.83 17.75 -16.94
C ALA A 121 -4.47 17.05 -16.90
N SER A 122 -3.73 17.22 -15.81
CA SER A 122 -2.46 16.55 -15.56
C SER A 122 -2.48 15.87 -14.19
N MET A 123 -2.07 14.60 -14.13
CA MET A 123 -2.09 13.77 -12.94
C MET A 123 -0.82 12.92 -12.83
N LEU A 124 -0.25 12.83 -11.63
CA LEU A 124 0.77 11.84 -11.28
C LEU A 124 0.09 10.54 -10.86
N VAL A 125 0.51 9.44 -11.46
CA VAL A 125 -0.01 8.09 -11.16
C VAL A 125 1.14 7.18 -10.76
N GLY A 126 1.11 6.68 -9.52
CA GLY A 126 2.09 5.75 -8.97
C GLY A 126 1.44 4.41 -8.62
N THR A 127 1.82 3.34 -9.31
CA THR A 127 1.30 1.99 -9.06
C THR A 127 2.30 1.16 -8.30
N TYR A 128 1.87 0.52 -7.21
CA TYR A 128 2.72 -0.32 -6.34
C TYR A 128 2.42 -1.79 -6.56
N LEU A 129 3.48 -2.57 -6.72
CA LEU A 129 3.42 -4.03 -6.75
C LEU A 129 3.77 -4.56 -5.35
N LEU A 130 2.78 -4.66 -4.50
CA LEU A 130 2.90 -5.07 -3.10
C LEU A 130 2.53 -6.56 -2.95
N ASP A 131 3.43 -7.46 -3.37
CA ASP A 131 3.17 -8.91 -3.40
C ASP A 131 3.41 -9.63 -2.05
N GLY A 132 3.95 -8.94 -1.05
CA GLY A 132 4.31 -9.50 0.25
C GLY A 132 3.14 -9.73 1.19
N GLU A 133 3.22 -10.76 2.03
CA GLU A 133 2.23 -11.06 3.07
C GLU A 133 2.18 -9.99 4.17
N ILE A 134 3.31 -9.35 4.43
CA ILE A 134 3.40 -8.23 5.36
C ILE A 134 2.63 -7.03 4.79
N SER A 135 2.83 -6.74 3.50
CA SER A 135 2.13 -5.67 2.79
C SER A 135 0.62 -5.92 2.73
N ARG A 136 0.23 -7.17 2.53
CA ARG A 136 -1.19 -7.56 2.49
C ARG A 136 -1.92 -7.23 3.79
N ARG A 137 -1.27 -7.39 4.96
CA ARG A 137 -1.83 -6.97 6.25
C ARG A 137 -2.11 -5.48 6.35
N LEU A 138 -1.28 -4.64 5.69
CA LEU A 138 -1.53 -3.21 5.59
C LEU A 138 -2.69 -2.94 4.63
N LEU A 139 -2.67 -3.54 3.45
CA LEU A 139 -3.69 -3.36 2.43
C LEU A 139 -5.09 -3.76 2.92
N ASP A 140 -5.20 -4.88 3.64
CA ASP A 140 -6.47 -5.37 4.22
C ASP A 140 -7.09 -4.39 5.22
N ALA A 141 -6.28 -3.49 5.77
CA ALA A 141 -6.72 -2.48 6.73
C ALA A 141 -7.13 -1.14 6.08
N LEU A 142 -6.91 -0.98 4.78
CA LEU A 142 -7.26 0.24 4.05
C LEU A 142 -8.65 0.10 3.44
N PRO A 143 -9.46 1.17 3.38
CA PRO A 143 -10.66 1.20 2.55
C PRO A 143 -10.30 1.06 1.06
N ALA A 144 -11.29 0.79 0.21
CA ALA A 144 -11.09 0.66 -1.23
C ALA A 144 -10.53 1.93 -1.87
N LEU A 145 -10.94 3.09 -1.37
CA LEU A 145 -10.49 4.39 -1.82
C LEU A 145 -10.27 5.33 -0.62
N ILE A 146 -9.13 6.01 -0.61
CA ILE A 146 -8.79 7.07 0.35
C ILE A 146 -8.62 8.36 -0.44
N LEU A 147 -9.21 9.46 0.05
CA LEU A 147 -8.93 10.80 -0.41
C LEU A 147 -8.26 11.60 0.71
N LEU A 148 -7.10 12.16 0.41
CA LEU A 148 -6.38 13.13 1.20
C LEU A 148 -6.45 14.47 0.48
N PRO A 149 -7.33 15.41 0.89
CA PRO A 149 -7.39 16.74 0.29
C PRO A 149 -6.05 17.44 0.43
N GLY A 150 -5.65 18.15 -0.61
CA GLY A 150 -4.56 19.13 -0.53
C GLY A 150 -4.95 20.31 0.37
N ASP A 151 -3.97 21.00 0.92
CA ASP A 151 -4.18 22.13 1.85
C ASP A 151 -4.91 23.37 1.24
N GLY A 152 -5.60 23.18 0.10
CA GLY A 152 -6.20 24.26 -0.70
C GLY A 152 -7.64 24.65 -0.33
N ASP A 153 -8.42 23.83 0.35
CA ASP A 153 -9.85 24.12 0.68
C ASP A 153 -10.17 23.71 2.14
N GLY A 154 -9.53 24.37 3.08
CA GLY A 154 -9.93 24.31 4.48
C GLY A 154 -10.90 25.46 4.80
N ASP A 155 -12.19 25.32 4.45
CA ASP A 155 -13.26 25.95 5.21
C ASP A 155 -13.35 25.22 6.56
N GLY A 156 -12.52 25.59 7.48
CA GLY A 156 -12.47 24.98 8.81
C GLY A 156 -11.95 25.97 9.83
N ASP A 157 -12.87 26.70 10.49
CA ASP A 157 -12.64 27.27 11.82
C ASP A 157 -12.15 26.15 12.74
N GLY A 158 -10.86 26.08 12.96
CA GLY A 158 -10.25 25.10 13.85
C GLY A 158 -8.95 25.67 14.43
N ASP A 159 -9.07 26.43 15.54
CA ASP A 159 -7.97 26.69 16.46
C ASP A 159 -7.38 25.35 16.93
N GLY A 160 -6.30 24.93 16.36
CA GLY A 160 -5.55 23.73 16.74
C GLY A 160 -4.07 24.05 16.82
N ASP A 161 -3.60 24.43 18.03
CA ASP A 161 -2.19 24.39 18.40
C ASP A 161 -1.64 22.96 18.22
N GLY A 162 -1.02 22.71 17.09
CA GLY A 162 -0.30 21.47 16.82
C GLY A 162 1.10 21.79 16.37
N ASP A 163 2.10 21.57 17.25
CA ASP A 163 3.53 21.60 16.94
C ASP A 163 3.88 20.52 15.89
N GLY A 164 3.44 20.72 14.67
CA GLY A 164 3.89 19.99 13.50
C GLY A 164 4.87 20.88 12.75
N VAL A 165 6.10 20.42 12.53
CA VAL A 165 7.10 21.09 11.70
C VAL A 165 6.58 21.12 10.26
N GLY A 166 5.66 22.03 9.99
CA GLY A 166 5.19 22.39 8.66
C GLY A 166 6.16 23.36 8.02
N VAL A 167 7.13 22.85 7.30
CA VAL A 167 7.91 23.67 6.35
C VAL A 167 7.17 23.60 5.02
N GLY A 168 6.27 24.55 4.77
CA GLY A 168 5.61 24.65 3.48
C GLY A 168 4.74 25.89 3.39
N ASP A 169 5.09 26.79 2.51
CA ASP A 169 4.22 27.85 1.97
C ASP A 169 2.94 27.20 1.39
N GLY A 170 1.86 27.06 2.15
CA GLY A 170 0.46 26.89 1.74
C GLY A 170 0.10 26.25 0.36
N ARG A 171 0.91 25.34 -0.18
CA ARG A 171 0.72 24.75 -1.50
C ARG A 171 1.09 23.26 -1.52
N GLY A 172 0.20 22.40 -1.02
CA GLY A 172 0.25 20.96 -1.31
C GLY A 172 1.44 20.21 -0.67
N ASN A 173 1.39 18.89 -0.75
CA ASN A 173 2.45 18.02 -0.25
C ASN A 173 3.77 18.26 -1.00
N PRO A 174 4.90 18.65 -0.32
CA PRO A 174 6.16 18.94 -0.97
C PRO A 174 6.74 17.75 -1.74
N LEU A 175 6.40 16.51 -1.37
CA LEU A 175 6.82 15.32 -2.09
C LEU A 175 6.18 15.25 -3.48
N LEU A 176 4.94 15.70 -3.65
CA LEU A 176 4.28 15.78 -4.96
C LEU A 176 4.99 16.78 -5.87
N THR A 177 5.39 17.92 -5.35
CA THR A 177 6.18 18.92 -6.10
C THR A 177 7.54 18.36 -6.55
N LEU A 178 8.20 17.59 -5.67
CA LEU A 178 9.47 16.94 -6.01
C LEU A 178 9.28 15.86 -7.07
N LEU A 179 8.24 15.02 -6.95
CA LEU A 179 7.89 14.00 -7.94
C LEU A 179 7.59 14.61 -9.31
N ASP A 180 6.80 15.69 -9.34
CA ASP A 180 6.43 16.38 -10.58
C ASP A 180 7.63 16.97 -11.30
N ARG A 181 8.60 17.52 -10.57
CA ARG A 181 9.86 17.99 -11.14
C ARG A 181 10.76 16.87 -11.60
N GLU A 182 10.88 15.80 -10.82
CA GLU A 182 11.80 14.70 -11.13
C GLU A 182 11.31 13.86 -12.31
N ILE A 183 9.99 13.66 -12.46
CA ILE A 183 9.43 12.85 -13.56
C ILE A 183 9.68 13.46 -14.93
N ALA A 184 9.84 14.78 -15.01
CA ALA A 184 10.13 15.50 -16.25
C ALA A 184 11.61 15.42 -16.67
N ARG A 185 12.51 14.95 -15.78
CA ARG A 185 13.94 14.83 -16.08
C ARG A 185 14.22 13.50 -16.78
N ASP A 186 15.25 13.51 -17.62
CA ASP A 186 15.79 12.29 -18.24
C ASP A 186 17.28 12.18 -17.87
N GLU A 187 17.54 11.93 -16.58
CA GLU A 187 18.89 11.91 -16.03
C GLU A 187 19.24 10.53 -15.44
N PRO A 188 20.52 10.15 -15.45
CA PRO A 188 20.96 8.92 -14.79
C PRO A 188 20.57 8.88 -13.32
N GLY A 189 19.95 7.78 -12.87
CA GLY A 189 19.49 7.60 -11.51
C GLY A 189 18.07 8.06 -11.23
N GLN A 190 17.37 8.68 -12.17
CA GLN A 190 15.99 9.14 -12.04
C GLN A 190 15.06 8.06 -11.45
N SER A 191 15.12 6.82 -11.96
CA SER A 191 14.25 5.74 -11.45
C SER A 191 14.43 5.49 -9.96
N VAL A 192 15.67 5.54 -9.47
CA VAL A 192 15.96 5.34 -8.04
C VAL A 192 15.40 6.51 -7.20
N VAL A 193 15.52 7.74 -7.69
CA VAL A 193 14.98 8.92 -7.00
C VAL A 193 13.45 8.84 -6.94
N LEU A 194 12.80 8.53 -8.06
CA LEU A 194 11.35 8.40 -8.13
C LEU A 194 10.82 7.28 -7.22
N ASP A 195 11.47 6.12 -7.18
CA ASP A 195 11.11 5.03 -6.28
C ASP A 195 11.16 5.48 -4.80
N ARG A 196 12.20 6.24 -4.42
CA ARG A 196 12.32 6.75 -3.04
C ARG A 196 11.31 7.82 -2.70
N LEU A 197 10.99 8.70 -3.63
CA LEU A 197 9.94 9.71 -3.43
C LEU A 197 8.56 9.06 -3.31
N LEU A 198 8.28 8.02 -4.09
CA LEU A 198 7.04 7.24 -3.97
C LEU A 198 6.95 6.51 -2.63
N ASP A 199 8.02 5.88 -2.16
CA ASP A 199 8.07 5.25 -0.83
C ASP A 199 7.75 6.27 0.27
N LEU A 200 8.37 7.46 0.22
CA LEU A 200 8.13 8.53 1.18
C LEU A 200 6.69 9.04 1.10
N LEU A 201 6.15 9.23 -0.10
CA LEU A 201 4.79 9.72 -0.30
C LEU A 201 3.75 8.73 0.25
N LEU A 202 3.96 7.43 0.05
CA LEU A 202 3.07 6.40 0.61
C LEU A 202 3.10 6.41 2.14
N ILE A 203 4.29 6.51 2.75
CA ILE A 203 4.44 6.58 4.21
C ILE A 203 3.71 7.81 4.76
N ASP A 204 3.92 8.96 4.15
CA ASP A 204 3.32 10.23 4.55
C ASP A 204 1.78 10.18 4.42
N ALA A 205 1.28 9.70 3.29
CA ALA A 205 -0.14 9.53 3.04
C ALA A 205 -0.82 8.59 4.07
N LEU A 206 -0.19 7.45 4.37
CA LEU A 206 -0.71 6.51 5.37
C LEU A 206 -0.71 7.09 6.80
N ARG A 207 0.34 7.83 7.17
CA ARG A 207 0.40 8.53 8.45
C ARG A 207 -0.70 9.58 8.56
N THR A 208 -0.87 10.39 7.53
CA THR A 208 -1.92 11.41 7.45
C THR A 208 -3.29 10.78 7.56
N TRP A 209 -3.55 9.69 6.80
CA TRP A 209 -4.82 8.97 6.86
C TRP A 209 -5.12 8.42 8.25
N PHE A 210 -4.18 7.67 8.84
CA PHE A 210 -4.40 7.05 10.14
C PHE A 210 -4.43 8.03 11.32
N SER A 211 -3.95 9.26 11.15
CA SER A 211 -4.03 10.32 12.15
C SER A 211 -5.38 11.05 12.17
N ARG A 212 -6.22 10.85 11.17
CA ARG A 212 -7.52 11.54 11.08
C ARG A 212 -8.50 11.05 12.14
N PRO A 213 -9.29 11.94 12.75
CA PRO A 213 -10.41 11.55 13.60
C PRO A 213 -11.39 10.66 12.81
N GLY A 214 -11.77 9.52 13.39
CA GLY A 214 -12.69 8.57 12.75
C GLY A 214 -12.07 7.63 11.69
N ALA A 215 -10.77 7.75 11.39
CA ALA A 215 -10.10 6.76 10.55
C ALA A 215 -10.05 5.41 11.28
N GLU A 216 -10.50 4.35 10.61
CA GLU A 216 -10.39 2.97 11.13
C GLU A 216 -8.95 2.46 11.00
N ALA A 217 -8.02 3.09 11.75
CA ALA A 217 -6.66 2.61 11.80
C ALA A 217 -6.62 1.19 12.39
N PRO A 218 -5.80 0.26 11.84
CA PRO A 218 -5.64 -1.07 12.40
C PRO A 218 -5.30 -1.05 13.88
N ALA A 219 -5.80 -2.01 14.64
CA ALA A 219 -5.54 -2.09 16.08
C ALA A 219 -4.03 -2.09 16.38
N TRP A 220 -3.22 -2.82 15.62
CA TRP A 220 -1.77 -2.84 15.76
C TRP A 220 -1.14 -1.46 15.48
N TYR A 221 -1.67 -0.68 14.53
CA TYR A 221 -1.15 0.67 14.24
C TYR A 221 -1.44 1.62 15.41
N ARG A 222 -2.67 1.64 15.90
CA ARG A 222 -3.04 2.43 17.10
C ARG A 222 -2.21 2.06 18.32
N ALA A 223 -1.96 0.76 18.50
CA ALA A 223 -1.16 0.24 19.61
C ALA A 223 0.32 0.67 19.54
N MET A 224 0.82 1.09 18.38
CA MET A 224 2.20 1.61 18.25
C MET A 224 2.45 2.90 19.04
N GLY A 225 1.42 3.72 19.25
CA GLY A 225 1.49 4.92 20.10
C GLY A 225 1.52 4.62 21.61
N ASP A 226 1.19 3.40 22.02
CA ASP A 226 1.25 3.01 23.43
C ASP A 226 2.70 2.76 23.88
N PRO A 227 3.18 3.36 24.98
CA PRO A 227 4.59 3.26 25.36
C PRO A 227 5.03 1.83 25.69
N VAL A 228 4.14 0.98 26.18
CA VAL A 228 4.42 -0.41 26.55
C VAL A 228 4.20 -1.36 25.37
N VAL A 229 2.99 -1.33 24.79
CA VAL A 229 2.61 -2.24 23.70
C VAL A 229 3.34 -1.90 22.41
N GLY A 230 3.53 -0.61 22.09
CA GLY A 230 4.32 -0.19 20.95
C GLY A 230 5.79 -0.62 21.03
N GLN A 231 6.38 -0.58 22.25
CA GLN A 231 7.73 -1.14 22.46
C GLN A 231 7.74 -2.67 22.26
N ALA A 232 6.76 -3.38 22.80
CA ALA A 232 6.65 -4.83 22.61
C ALA A 232 6.47 -5.20 21.12
N LEU A 233 5.61 -4.49 20.38
CA LEU A 233 5.43 -4.67 18.94
C LEU A 233 6.74 -4.48 18.18
N ARG A 234 7.48 -3.40 18.45
CA ARG A 234 8.79 -3.15 17.82
C ARG A 234 9.78 -4.29 18.09
N LEU A 235 9.83 -4.83 19.30
CA LEU A 235 10.69 -5.96 19.63
C LEU A 235 10.29 -7.22 18.85
N LEU A 236 9.00 -7.55 18.79
CA LEU A 236 8.49 -8.72 18.07
C LEU A 236 8.73 -8.63 16.57
N GLN A 237 8.57 -7.44 15.98
CA GLN A 237 8.73 -7.21 14.54
C GLN A 237 10.20 -7.16 14.11
N ASN A 238 11.06 -6.53 14.90
CA ASN A 238 12.48 -6.36 14.56
C ASN A 238 13.31 -7.62 14.81
N GLU A 239 12.93 -8.39 15.80
CA GLU A 239 13.66 -9.59 16.23
C GLU A 239 12.75 -10.83 16.23
N PRO A 240 12.11 -11.19 15.09
CA PRO A 240 11.18 -12.30 15.07
C PRO A 240 11.84 -13.64 15.41
N ALA A 241 13.13 -13.82 15.12
CA ALA A 241 13.86 -15.03 15.43
C ALA A 241 14.19 -15.18 16.92
N HIS A 242 14.19 -14.09 17.68
CA HIS A 242 14.48 -14.16 19.12
C HIS A 242 13.45 -15.03 19.85
N PRO A 243 13.86 -15.87 20.83
CA PRO A 243 12.96 -16.76 21.56
C PRO A 243 12.12 -15.99 22.60
N TRP A 244 11.32 -15.05 22.13
CA TRP A 244 10.46 -14.22 22.95
C TRP A 244 9.49 -15.06 23.78
N THR A 245 9.34 -14.67 25.03
CA THR A 245 8.27 -15.10 25.92
C THR A 245 7.54 -13.86 26.45
N VAL A 246 6.30 -14.02 26.94
CA VAL A 246 5.58 -12.91 27.57
C VAL A 246 6.34 -12.33 28.77
N ALA A 247 7.10 -13.18 29.49
CA ALA A 247 7.94 -12.74 30.61
C ALA A 247 9.09 -11.85 30.10
N ALA A 248 9.83 -12.30 29.08
CA ALA A 248 10.95 -11.52 28.51
C ALA A 248 10.48 -10.18 27.93
N LEU A 249 9.31 -10.15 27.28
CA LEU A 249 8.73 -8.90 26.78
C LEU A 249 8.31 -7.96 27.92
N ALA A 250 7.72 -8.51 28.99
CA ALA A 250 7.30 -7.74 30.17
C ALA A 250 8.52 -7.11 30.86
N ASP A 251 9.62 -7.86 31.03
CA ASP A 251 10.88 -7.35 31.57
C ASP A 251 11.45 -6.22 30.72
N ARG A 252 11.43 -6.36 29.39
CA ARG A 252 11.95 -5.35 28.44
C ARG A 252 11.09 -4.08 28.39
N THR A 253 9.80 -4.19 28.70
CA THR A 253 8.83 -3.05 28.70
C THR A 253 8.57 -2.49 30.09
N GLY A 254 9.19 -3.05 31.13
CA GLY A 254 9.11 -2.55 32.52
C GLY A 254 7.75 -2.75 33.19
N VAL A 255 6.98 -3.77 32.80
CA VAL A 255 5.65 -4.06 33.35
C VAL A 255 5.52 -5.51 33.81
N SER A 256 4.46 -5.84 34.58
CA SER A 256 4.18 -7.23 34.96
C SER A 256 3.74 -8.05 33.73
N ARG A 257 4.05 -9.36 33.73
CA ARG A 257 3.64 -10.32 32.69
C ARG A 257 2.13 -10.28 32.42
N ALA A 258 1.30 -10.26 33.49
CA ALA A 258 -0.15 -10.20 33.37
C ALA A 258 -0.62 -8.85 32.81
N GLY A 259 0.01 -7.75 33.24
CA GLY A 259 -0.26 -6.41 32.74
C GLY A 259 0.04 -6.27 31.25
N LEU A 260 1.20 -6.74 30.80
CA LEU A 260 1.55 -6.76 29.39
C LEU A 260 0.55 -7.60 28.56
N ALA A 261 0.29 -8.84 28.97
CA ALA A 261 -0.58 -9.75 28.22
C ALA A 261 -1.99 -9.17 28.04
N ARG A 262 -2.57 -8.62 29.11
CA ARG A 262 -3.88 -7.97 29.05
C ARG A 262 -3.86 -6.75 28.13
N ARG A 263 -2.98 -5.77 28.39
CA ARG A 263 -2.90 -4.51 27.63
C ARG A 263 -2.61 -4.74 26.15
N PHE A 264 -1.72 -5.69 25.85
CA PHE A 264 -1.42 -6.05 24.46
C PHE A 264 -2.65 -6.64 23.76
N THR A 265 -3.38 -7.57 24.41
CA THR A 265 -4.60 -8.16 23.84
C THR A 265 -5.72 -7.13 23.68
N GLU A 266 -5.89 -6.21 24.62
CA GLU A 266 -6.86 -5.12 24.53
C GLU A 266 -6.58 -4.17 23.35
N LEU A 267 -5.31 -3.83 23.11
CA LEU A 267 -4.94 -2.85 22.10
C LEU A 267 -4.72 -3.46 20.71
N VAL A 268 -4.19 -4.69 20.63
CA VAL A 268 -3.84 -5.36 19.36
C VAL A 268 -4.93 -6.32 18.89
N GLY A 269 -5.79 -6.79 19.81
CA GLY A 269 -6.87 -7.73 19.50
C GLY A 269 -6.46 -9.20 19.63
N GLU A 270 -5.17 -9.52 19.85
CA GLU A 270 -4.67 -10.87 20.02
C GLU A 270 -3.51 -10.93 21.02
N PRO A 271 -3.25 -12.11 21.66
CA PRO A 271 -2.14 -12.25 22.60
C PRO A 271 -0.76 -12.06 21.94
N PRO A 272 0.29 -11.59 22.67
CA PRO A 272 1.61 -11.30 22.14
C PRO A 272 2.26 -12.48 21.36
N MET A 273 2.11 -13.71 21.87
CA MET A 273 2.72 -14.88 21.23
C MET A 273 1.95 -15.36 19.99
N ALA A 274 0.63 -15.09 19.90
CA ALA A 274 -0.17 -15.31 18.71
C ALA A 274 0.26 -14.32 17.61
N TYR A 275 0.38 -13.04 17.96
CA TYR A 275 0.90 -12.00 17.08
C TYR A 275 2.27 -12.37 16.52
N LEU A 276 3.24 -12.75 17.38
CA LEU A 276 4.57 -13.18 16.96
C LEU A 276 4.52 -14.36 15.99
N THR A 277 3.67 -15.34 16.26
CA THR A 277 3.52 -16.50 15.37
C THR A 277 3.02 -16.08 14.00
N GLY A 278 1.98 -15.24 13.94
CA GLY A 278 1.45 -14.69 12.70
C GLY A 278 2.50 -13.85 11.94
N TRP A 279 3.27 -13.02 12.66
CA TRP A 279 4.35 -12.22 12.09
C TRP A 279 5.47 -13.08 11.50
N ARG A 280 5.96 -14.08 12.24
CA ARG A 280 6.96 -15.04 11.76
C ARG A 280 6.54 -15.74 10.48
N LEU A 281 5.28 -16.18 10.42
CA LEU A 281 4.75 -16.86 9.23
C LEU A 281 4.56 -15.92 8.03
N ALA A 282 4.26 -14.64 8.25
CA ALA A 282 4.22 -13.63 7.19
C ALA A 282 5.63 -13.38 6.62
N VAL A 283 6.62 -13.10 7.49
CA VAL A 283 8.03 -12.93 7.09
C VAL A 283 8.53 -14.18 6.36
N ALA A 284 8.17 -15.38 6.84
CA ALA A 284 8.59 -16.63 6.20
C ALA A 284 7.97 -16.79 4.80
N ALA A 285 6.72 -16.39 4.61
CA ALA A 285 6.04 -16.45 3.32
C ALA A 285 6.74 -15.53 2.29
N ASP A 286 7.12 -14.32 2.69
CA ASP A 286 7.86 -13.41 1.83
C ASP A 286 9.24 -13.96 1.48
N LEU A 287 9.99 -14.47 2.47
CA LEU A 287 11.27 -15.11 2.24
C LEU A 287 11.21 -16.35 1.31
N LEU A 288 10.12 -17.12 1.38
CA LEU A 288 9.90 -18.26 0.49
C LEU A 288 9.68 -17.86 -0.96
N ARG A 289 9.05 -16.72 -1.21
CA ARG A 289 8.78 -16.18 -2.57
C ARG A 289 9.97 -15.42 -3.14
N GLU A 290 10.68 -14.66 -2.31
CA GLU A 290 11.71 -13.73 -2.73
C GLU A 290 13.11 -14.34 -2.80
N THR A 291 13.31 -15.49 -2.17
CA THR A 291 14.65 -16.09 -2.06
C THR A 291 14.67 -17.58 -2.36
N ASP A 292 15.85 -18.08 -2.78
CA ASP A 292 16.11 -19.52 -2.97
C ASP A 292 16.51 -20.25 -1.66
N ALA A 293 16.37 -19.58 -0.51
CA ALA A 293 16.74 -20.17 0.79
C ALA A 293 15.93 -21.45 1.05
N THR A 294 16.58 -22.51 1.58
CA THR A 294 15.86 -23.75 1.91
C THR A 294 14.77 -23.51 2.95
N VAL A 295 13.73 -24.36 2.96
CA VAL A 295 12.66 -24.30 3.97
C VAL A 295 13.21 -24.33 5.38
N GLU A 296 14.27 -25.10 5.62
CA GLU A 296 14.96 -25.16 6.92
C GLU A 296 15.68 -23.84 7.26
N ALA A 297 16.32 -23.21 6.28
CA ALA A 297 16.97 -21.92 6.47
C ALA A 297 15.97 -20.83 6.78
N VAL A 298 14.83 -20.80 6.07
CA VAL A 298 13.71 -19.88 6.33
C VAL A 298 13.15 -20.12 7.73
N ALA A 299 12.89 -21.37 8.12
CA ALA A 299 12.40 -21.70 9.47
C ALA A 299 13.32 -21.15 10.56
N ARG A 300 14.63 -21.36 10.45
CA ARG A 300 15.61 -20.79 11.40
C ARG A 300 15.61 -19.27 11.42
N LYS A 301 15.55 -18.63 10.24
CA LYS A 301 15.57 -17.17 10.12
C LYS A 301 14.38 -16.51 10.79
N VAL A 302 13.25 -17.20 10.87
CA VAL A 302 12.05 -16.69 11.56
C VAL A 302 11.85 -17.26 12.97
N GLY A 303 12.85 -17.96 13.52
CA GLY A 303 12.88 -18.39 14.92
C GLY A 303 12.23 -19.75 15.23
N TYR A 304 12.11 -20.64 14.22
CA TYR A 304 11.75 -22.02 14.45
C TYR A 304 13.03 -22.89 14.52
N SER A 305 13.17 -23.65 15.60
CA SER A 305 14.30 -24.57 15.78
C SER A 305 14.22 -25.82 14.90
N GLN A 306 13.02 -26.19 14.46
CA GLN A 306 12.77 -27.39 13.65
C GLN A 306 11.89 -27.05 12.43
N ALA A 307 12.33 -27.48 11.24
CA ALA A 307 11.59 -27.28 10.00
C ALA A 307 10.22 -27.97 10.00
N PHE A 308 10.07 -29.09 10.72
CA PHE A 308 8.79 -29.78 10.85
C PHE A 308 7.75 -28.93 11.61
N ALA A 309 8.13 -28.35 12.74
CA ALA A 309 7.25 -27.48 13.54
C ALA A 309 6.84 -26.25 12.72
N PHE A 310 7.78 -25.64 11.99
CA PHE A 310 7.53 -24.54 11.07
C PHE A 310 6.52 -24.96 9.98
N SER A 311 6.78 -26.06 9.26
CA SER A 311 5.93 -26.51 8.17
C SER A 311 4.49 -26.82 8.61
N THR A 312 4.34 -27.39 9.81
CA THR A 312 3.03 -27.65 10.41
C THR A 312 2.29 -26.35 10.74
N ALA A 313 2.99 -25.38 11.37
CA ALA A 313 2.40 -24.05 11.67
C ALA A 313 2.04 -23.29 10.39
N PHE A 314 2.93 -23.32 9.40
CA PHE A 314 2.74 -22.65 8.11
C PHE A 314 1.53 -23.22 7.38
N LYS A 315 1.45 -24.55 7.24
CA LYS A 315 0.31 -25.22 6.59
C LYS A 315 -1.02 -24.94 7.30
N ARG A 316 -1.03 -24.91 8.64
CA ARG A 316 -2.24 -24.59 9.41
C ARG A 316 -2.79 -23.21 9.11
N VAL A 317 -1.90 -22.21 8.90
CA VAL A 317 -2.28 -20.81 8.66
C VAL A 317 -2.53 -20.52 7.18
N ARG A 318 -1.72 -21.11 6.28
CA ARG A 318 -1.76 -20.84 4.83
C ARG A 318 -2.53 -21.88 4.03
N GLY A 319 -2.93 -22.99 4.63
CA GLY A 319 -3.61 -24.09 3.94
C GLY A 319 -2.69 -25.02 3.15
N VAL A 320 -1.52 -24.55 2.72
CA VAL A 320 -0.52 -25.29 1.93
C VAL A 320 0.83 -25.33 2.63
N GLY A 321 1.67 -26.31 2.27
CA GLY A 321 3.02 -26.43 2.81
C GLY A 321 3.97 -25.36 2.27
N PRO A 322 5.11 -25.07 2.97
CA PRO A 322 6.05 -24.02 2.56
C PRO A 322 6.61 -24.23 1.14
N GLN A 323 6.86 -25.50 0.75
CA GLN A 323 7.38 -25.81 -0.59
C GLN A 323 6.33 -25.60 -1.69
N ASP A 324 5.07 -25.97 -1.42
CA ASP A 324 3.96 -25.75 -2.37
C ASP A 324 3.68 -24.26 -2.51
N TYR A 325 3.71 -23.51 -1.41
CA TYR A 325 3.58 -22.06 -1.40
C TYR A 325 4.66 -21.37 -2.24
N ARG A 326 5.94 -21.78 -2.12
CA ARG A 326 7.05 -21.30 -2.96
C ARG A 326 6.78 -21.53 -4.45
N ASN A 327 6.22 -22.68 -4.81
CA ASN A 327 5.96 -23.07 -6.19
C ASN A 327 4.67 -22.44 -6.76
N GLY A 328 4.05 -21.49 -6.07
CA GLY A 328 2.80 -20.84 -6.51
C GLY A 328 1.58 -21.75 -6.45
N ARG A 329 1.64 -22.86 -5.71
CA ARG A 329 0.50 -23.76 -5.47
C ARG A 329 -0.32 -23.28 -4.27
N ASP A 330 -0.64 -21.99 -4.26
CA ASP A 330 -1.66 -21.45 -3.37
C ASP A 330 -3.00 -22.13 -3.70
N LEU A 331 -3.86 -22.36 -2.69
CA LEU A 331 -5.17 -22.97 -2.92
C LEU A 331 -5.88 -22.29 -4.08
N PRO A 332 -6.55 -23.04 -4.98
CA PRO A 332 -7.29 -22.45 -6.07
C PRO A 332 -8.32 -21.47 -5.52
N ASP A 333 -8.34 -20.31 -6.16
CA ASP A 333 -9.31 -19.24 -5.98
C ASP A 333 -10.71 -19.80 -5.77
N ARG A 334 -11.32 -19.62 -4.59
CA ARG A 334 -12.69 -20.08 -4.28
C ARG A 334 -13.76 -19.41 -5.14
N GLN A 335 -13.37 -18.68 -6.18
CA GLN A 335 -14.25 -17.90 -7.05
C GLN A 335 -14.39 -18.44 -8.50
N GLN A 336 -13.89 -19.64 -8.82
CA GLN A 336 -14.17 -20.26 -10.13
C GLN A 336 -15.05 -21.49 -10.04
N SER A 337 -16.20 -21.42 -9.40
CA SER A 337 -17.21 -22.48 -9.49
C SER A 337 -18.60 -21.94 -9.19
N LEU A 338 -19.14 -21.13 -10.11
CA LEU A 338 -20.59 -21.07 -10.29
C LEU A 338 -20.89 -21.65 -11.67
N PRO A 339 -21.58 -22.79 -11.78
CA PRO A 339 -22.03 -23.28 -13.06
C PRO A 339 -23.14 -22.37 -13.57
N VAL A 340 -22.93 -21.85 -14.78
CA VAL A 340 -23.99 -21.26 -15.58
C VAL A 340 -25.00 -22.35 -15.90
N THR A 341 -26.19 -22.24 -15.37
CA THR A 341 -27.40 -22.87 -15.87
C THR A 341 -28.35 -21.81 -16.37
#